data_0b319e3e0c80557989894463ad5fc040
#
_entry.id   0b319e3e0c80557989894463ad5fc040
#
_cell.length_a   1.000
_cell.length_b   1.000
_cell.length_c   1.000
_cell.angle_alpha   90.00
_cell.angle_beta   90.00
_cell.angle_gamma   90.00
#
_symmetry.space_group_name_H-M   'P 1'
#
loop_
_entity.id
_entity.type
_entity.pdbx_description
1 polymer ?
#
loop_
_entity_poly.entity_id
_entity_poly.type
_entity_poly.pdbx_seq_one_letter_code
_entity_poly.pdbx_strand_id
1 'polypeptide(L)'
;MKKIFRYFVILLVSAMLLTSCEKWLDVNSDPNAITDGPAITENIMLIGVEAEWAQTSVIHFPWYGSLSDWQLWYGIEASTPASFNIAAGFGNDIWGTYAGSLKHAVQLYNKAKTNGNNRYQGIAAVIAAWHWFYIADVYDQAPLDEAMQGGDFFTPDVASQEEIYAHANGLLDEAITLFQASEAGTRVPTATDDYMMGGDFDKWTKLAYSLKARQAMRLIYATGKTKTAQADLVLSYLANGMTSNDDVCEWKHLDDLDNASWFYNDWVYDYSGEGQTPTNYLVDMMNSFNDPRRYIMFTFSEEDPTGFIGIKEGAVIEPGHKPSRYQSSFVVKTYPDQIMLYSETQFLKAEAYALKGQWANAETAMKAGITADMEYMGVPGAEITAYLGQSSLTMPTSEEAAQELIIGQKYIANVYETMESYFDFIRTGYPKLDFEYAIENVYNTNTFPRRFPYPIDELEKNPAIAALGQPDWFKMGTSWDKKSFSWRP
;
A
#
# COMPACT_ATOMS: atom_id res chain seq x y z
N MET A 1 -57.44 24.68 -50.02
CA MET A 1 -56.07 25.10 -49.97
C MET A 1 -55.58 25.40 -48.54
N LYS A 2 -56.20 26.21 -47.70
CA LYS A 2 -55.76 26.55 -46.34
C LYS A 2 -55.61 25.36 -45.35
N LYS A 3 -56.43 24.31 -45.49
CA LYS A 3 -56.32 23.12 -44.61
C LYS A 3 -55.19 22.21 -45.01
N ILE A 4 -54.94 22.03 -46.29
CA ILE A 4 -53.84 21.21 -46.81
C ILE A 4 -52.48 21.84 -46.46
N PHE A 5 -52.39 23.17 -46.57
CA PHE A 5 -51.18 23.90 -46.14
C PHE A 5 -50.88 23.77 -44.64
N ARG A 6 -51.93 23.75 -43.81
CA ARG A 6 -51.77 23.51 -42.36
C ARG A 6 -51.21 22.11 -42.03
N TYR A 7 -51.72 21.10 -42.72
CA TYR A 7 -51.20 19.73 -42.51
C TYR A 7 -49.79 19.55 -43.04
N PHE A 8 -49.48 20.24 -44.13
CA PHE A 8 -48.11 20.22 -44.69
C PHE A 8 -47.11 20.91 -43.75
N VAL A 9 -47.46 22.02 -43.13
CA VAL A 9 -46.65 22.72 -42.14
C VAL A 9 -46.47 21.88 -40.88
N ILE A 10 -47.52 21.21 -40.41
CA ILE A 10 -47.42 20.30 -39.24
C ILE A 10 -46.52 19.12 -39.55
N LEU A 11 -46.61 18.54 -40.75
CA LEU A 11 -45.75 17.40 -41.14
C LEU A 11 -44.28 17.84 -41.27
N LEU A 12 -44.02 19.05 -41.78
CA LEU A 12 -42.66 19.60 -41.93
C LEU A 12 -42.06 19.89 -40.54
N VAL A 13 -42.82 20.44 -39.63
CA VAL A 13 -42.38 20.69 -38.24
C VAL A 13 -42.13 19.37 -37.46
N SER A 14 -43.00 18.38 -37.69
CA SER A 14 -42.77 17.04 -37.10
C SER A 14 -41.57 16.33 -37.66
N ALA A 15 -41.28 16.49 -38.98
CA ALA A 15 -40.11 15.95 -39.60
C ALA A 15 -38.77 16.63 -39.10
N MET A 16 -38.82 17.95 -38.85
CA MET A 16 -37.70 18.69 -38.26
C MET A 16 -37.43 18.31 -36.78
N LEU A 17 -38.48 17.85 -36.06
CA LEU A 17 -38.32 17.38 -34.70
C LEU A 17 -37.68 15.97 -34.61
N LEU A 18 -37.68 15.19 -35.69
CA LEU A 18 -37.13 13.86 -35.75
C LEU A 18 -35.65 13.83 -36.15
N THR A 19 -35.09 14.93 -36.67
CA THR A 19 -33.69 15.02 -37.08
C THR A 19 -32.79 15.74 -36.07
N SER A 20 -33.37 16.18 -34.95
CA SER A 20 -32.64 16.84 -33.88
C SER A 20 -32.31 15.82 -32.79
N CYS A 21 -31.03 15.60 -32.55
CA CYS A 21 -30.50 15.03 -31.30
C CYS A 21 -29.84 13.65 -31.31
N GLU A 22 -29.40 13.07 -32.43
CA GLU A 22 -28.47 11.94 -32.27
C GLU A 22 -27.12 12.36 -31.64
N LYS A 23 -26.62 13.55 -31.94
CA LYS A 23 -25.37 14.07 -31.35
C LYS A 23 -25.53 14.73 -30.00
N TRP A 24 -26.76 15.11 -29.59
CA TRP A 24 -26.98 15.74 -28.29
C TRP A 24 -27.32 14.73 -27.18
N LEU A 25 -27.69 13.50 -27.58
CA LEU A 25 -27.93 12.38 -26.66
C LEU A 25 -26.69 11.48 -26.48
N ASP A 26 -25.59 11.78 -27.18
CA ASP A 26 -24.30 11.11 -26.94
C ASP A 26 -23.60 11.75 -25.74
N VAL A 27 -24.30 11.73 -24.61
CA VAL A 27 -23.76 12.14 -23.27
C VAL A 27 -22.74 11.13 -22.76
N ASN A 28 -22.49 10.02 -23.46
CA ASN A 28 -21.55 8.99 -23.04
C ASN A 28 -20.12 9.23 -23.53
N SER A 29 -19.91 10.21 -24.41
CA SER A 29 -18.56 10.66 -24.75
C SER A 29 -18.30 12.02 -24.10
N ASP A 30 -17.56 12.04 -23.03
CA ASP A 30 -17.02 13.28 -22.48
C ASP A 30 -16.03 13.87 -23.50
N PRO A 31 -16.30 15.07 -24.08
CA PRO A 31 -15.41 15.68 -25.06
C PRO A 31 -14.06 16.09 -24.45
N ASN A 32 -13.94 16.11 -23.12
CA ASN A 32 -12.69 16.37 -22.38
C ASN A 32 -12.05 15.09 -21.87
N ALA A 33 -12.76 13.94 -21.94
CA ALA A 33 -12.12 12.67 -21.62
C ALA A 33 -11.12 12.33 -22.71
N ILE A 34 -9.92 12.01 -22.29
CA ILE A 34 -8.91 11.44 -23.17
C ILE A 34 -9.40 10.03 -23.51
N THR A 35 -10.18 9.91 -24.60
CA THR A 35 -10.61 8.60 -25.08
C THR A 35 -9.39 7.83 -25.58
N ASP A 36 -9.44 6.48 -25.44
CA ASP A 36 -8.42 5.53 -25.93
C ASP A 36 -8.18 5.68 -27.44
N GLY A 37 -7.66 6.83 -27.82
CA GLY A 37 -7.30 7.13 -29.21
C GLY A 37 -5.86 6.70 -29.50
N PRO A 38 -5.50 6.51 -30.79
CA PRO A 38 -4.13 6.24 -31.20
C PRO A 38 -3.12 7.34 -30.77
N ALA A 39 -3.61 8.48 -30.28
CA ALA A 39 -2.79 9.60 -29.81
C ALA A 39 -2.20 9.40 -28.41
N ILE A 40 -2.82 8.54 -27.56
CA ILE A 40 -2.29 8.25 -26.23
C ILE A 40 -1.33 7.08 -26.36
N THR A 41 -0.09 7.35 -26.11
CA THR A 41 0.99 6.37 -26.24
C THR A 41 1.36 5.80 -24.87
N GLU A 42 2.00 4.62 -24.82
CA GLU A 42 2.37 3.93 -23.60
C GLU A 42 3.22 4.79 -22.66
N ASN A 43 4.10 5.63 -23.18
CA ASN A 43 4.92 6.53 -22.38
C ASN A 43 4.08 7.58 -21.62
N ILE A 44 3.04 8.13 -22.26
CA ILE A 44 2.11 9.07 -21.58
C ILE A 44 1.30 8.32 -20.52
N MET A 45 0.83 7.11 -20.84
CA MET A 45 0.08 6.29 -19.88
C MET A 45 0.94 5.88 -18.69
N LEU A 46 2.20 5.51 -18.90
CA LEU A 46 3.08 5.04 -17.84
C LEU A 46 3.28 6.11 -16.75
N ILE A 47 3.54 7.36 -17.14
CA ILE A 47 3.69 8.47 -16.20
C ILE A 47 2.45 8.59 -15.28
N GLY A 48 1.25 8.54 -15.88
CA GLY A 48 0.00 8.61 -15.11
C GLY A 48 -0.19 7.40 -14.20
N VAL A 49 0.09 6.20 -14.70
CA VAL A 49 -0.04 4.94 -13.94
C VAL A 49 0.91 4.90 -12.76
N GLU A 50 2.16 5.33 -12.92
CA GLU A 50 3.14 5.39 -11.84
C GLU A 50 2.76 6.45 -10.78
N ALA A 51 2.30 7.63 -11.21
CA ALA A 51 1.84 8.67 -10.31
C ALA A 51 0.63 8.22 -9.47
N GLU A 52 -0.37 7.57 -10.11
CA GLU A 52 -1.53 7.02 -9.40
C GLU A 52 -1.14 5.87 -8.45
N TRP A 53 -0.17 5.04 -8.85
CA TRP A 53 0.32 3.97 -7.98
C TRP A 53 1.01 4.52 -6.75
N ALA A 54 1.90 5.50 -6.90
CA ALA A 54 2.55 6.21 -5.82
C ALA A 54 1.51 6.84 -4.88
N GLN A 55 0.55 7.59 -5.43
CA GLN A 55 -0.52 8.18 -4.65
C GLN A 55 -1.35 7.13 -3.89
N THR A 56 -1.65 6.00 -4.53
CA THR A 56 -2.38 4.90 -3.88
C THR A 56 -1.59 4.32 -2.70
N SER A 57 -0.27 4.20 -2.81
CA SER A 57 0.56 3.64 -1.75
C SER A 57 0.59 4.52 -0.49
N VAL A 58 0.56 5.84 -0.64
CA VAL A 58 0.73 6.78 0.47
C VAL A 58 -0.56 7.41 0.99
N ILE A 59 -1.64 7.45 0.21
CA ILE A 59 -2.92 8.01 0.68
C ILE A 59 -3.45 7.29 1.93
N HIS A 60 -2.96 6.08 2.16
CA HIS A 60 -3.32 5.25 3.29
C HIS A 60 -2.47 5.51 4.54
N PHE A 61 -1.37 6.24 4.41
CA PHE A 61 -0.44 6.48 5.51
C PHE A 61 -1.10 7.12 6.74
N PRO A 62 -1.84 8.24 6.66
CA PRO A 62 -2.42 8.84 7.85
C PRO A 62 -3.58 8.04 8.44
N TRP A 63 -4.46 7.49 7.61
CA TRP A 63 -5.62 6.74 8.09
C TRP A 63 -5.26 5.36 8.61
N TYR A 64 -4.48 4.61 7.83
CA TYR A 64 -4.16 3.23 8.16
C TYR A 64 -2.94 3.11 9.06
N GLY A 65 -2.09 4.15 9.12
CA GLY A 65 -1.02 4.26 10.10
C GLY A 65 -1.50 4.14 11.53
N SER A 66 -2.70 4.63 11.82
CA SER A 66 -3.33 4.48 13.14
C SER A 66 -3.77 3.05 13.46
N LEU A 67 -4.06 2.20 12.46
CA LEU A 67 -4.33 0.76 12.69
C LEU A 67 -3.11 -0.02 13.15
N SER A 68 -1.93 0.47 12.89
CA SER A 68 -0.66 -0.11 13.34
C SER A 68 -0.02 0.68 14.47
N ASP A 69 -0.76 1.56 15.12
CA ASP A 69 -0.29 2.40 16.23
C ASP A 69 1.00 3.18 15.90
N TRP A 70 1.12 3.66 14.66
CA TRP A 70 2.29 4.38 14.20
C TRP A 70 2.19 5.87 14.47
N GLN A 71 1.03 6.45 14.13
CA GLN A 71 0.71 7.86 14.33
C GLN A 71 -0.79 8.07 14.53
N LEU A 72 -1.14 9.17 15.16
CA LEU A 72 -2.51 9.62 15.39
C LEU A 72 -2.73 11.03 14.89
N TRP A 73 -3.98 11.34 14.59
CA TRP A 73 -4.43 12.67 14.27
C TRP A 73 -4.69 13.47 15.55
N TYR A 74 -3.90 14.48 15.79
CA TYR A 74 -4.01 15.29 16.98
C TYR A 74 -5.38 15.98 17.09
N GLY A 75 -6.12 15.69 18.16
CA GLY A 75 -7.39 16.33 18.46
C GLY A 75 -8.65 15.66 17.90
N ILE A 76 -8.53 14.54 17.14
CA ILE A 76 -9.69 13.82 16.59
C ILE A 76 -9.66 12.30 16.83
N GLU A 77 -8.96 11.89 17.85
CA GLU A 77 -8.62 10.50 18.16
C GLU A 77 -9.84 9.60 18.35
N ALA A 78 -10.91 10.13 18.96
CA ALA A 78 -12.12 9.36 19.24
C ALA A 78 -12.93 8.96 17.99
N SER A 79 -12.66 9.54 16.83
CA SER A 79 -13.38 9.28 15.58
C SER A 79 -12.54 8.63 14.48
N THR A 80 -11.28 8.31 14.78
CA THR A 80 -10.32 7.78 13.83
C THR A 80 -10.30 6.24 13.82
N PRO A 81 -9.66 5.62 12.82
CA PRO A 81 -9.37 4.19 12.86
C PRO A 81 -8.61 3.74 14.10
N ALA A 82 -7.86 4.62 14.77
CA ALA A 82 -7.17 4.35 16.04
C ALA A 82 -8.11 3.92 17.16
N SER A 83 -9.34 4.44 17.19
CA SER A 83 -10.38 3.99 18.11
C SER A 83 -11.22 2.83 17.56
N PHE A 84 -10.80 2.22 16.47
CA PHE A 84 -11.50 1.19 15.70
C PHE A 84 -12.92 1.59 15.27
N ASN A 85 -13.16 2.89 15.14
CA ASN A 85 -14.41 3.41 14.59
C ASN A 85 -14.41 3.23 13.06
N ILE A 86 -14.53 1.98 12.64
CA ILE A 86 -14.51 1.57 11.24
C ILE A 86 -15.93 1.51 10.73
N ALA A 87 -16.30 2.49 9.92
CA ALA A 87 -17.57 2.50 9.20
C ALA A 87 -17.53 1.57 7.97
N ALA A 88 -18.72 1.24 7.45
CA ALA A 88 -18.87 0.39 6.27
C ALA A 88 -18.27 0.96 4.95
N GLY A 89 -17.80 2.21 4.97
CA GLY A 89 -17.05 2.82 3.85
C GLY A 89 -15.54 2.80 4.02
N PHE A 90 -15.04 2.22 5.10
CA PHE A 90 -13.61 2.11 5.35
C PHE A 90 -12.94 1.22 4.29
N GLY A 91 -11.91 1.72 3.65
CA GLY A 91 -11.24 1.01 2.56
C GLY A 91 -11.85 1.23 1.16
N ASN A 92 -12.89 2.06 1.00
CA ASN A 92 -13.48 2.33 -0.31
C ASN A 92 -12.48 2.87 -1.34
N ASP A 93 -11.43 3.55 -0.91
CA ASP A 93 -10.33 4.03 -1.73
C ASP A 93 -9.49 2.88 -2.30
N ILE A 94 -9.21 1.83 -1.51
CA ILE A 94 -8.56 0.61 -2.00
C ILE A 94 -9.45 -0.08 -3.03
N TRP A 95 -10.75 -0.20 -2.76
CA TRP A 95 -11.71 -0.73 -3.73
C TRP A 95 -11.81 0.15 -4.97
N GLY A 96 -11.69 1.46 -4.80
CA GLY A 96 -11.72 2.46 -5.86
C GLY A 96 -10.64 2.27 -6.93
N THR A 97 -9.57 1.52 -6.62
CA THR A 97 -8.51 1.20 -7.60
C THR A 97 -9.01 0.41 -8.81
N TYR A 98 -10.13 -0.31 -8.68
CA TYR A 98 -10.84 -0.93 -9.81
C TYR A 98 -11.32 0.08 -10.86
N ALA A 99 -11.58 1.31 -10.48
CA ALA A 99 -11.96 2.39 -11.39
C ALA A 99 -10.80 3.34 -11.71
N GLY A 100 -9.71 3.28 -10.96
CA GLY A 100 -8.52 4.14 -11.03
C GLY A 100 -7.24 3.37 -11.39
N SER A 101 -6.26 3.42 -10.50
CA SER A 101 -4.88 3.00 -10.76
C SER A 101 -4.73 1.55 -11.25
N LEU A 102 -5.46 0.60 -10.67
CA LEU A 102 -5.43 -0.79 -11.17
C LEU A 102 -5.97 -0.88 -12.61
N LYS A 103 -7.11 -0.24 -12.88
CA LYS A 103 -7.69 -0.21 -14.24
C LYS A 103 -6.72 0.39 -15.26
N HIS A 104 -6.07 1.50 -14.89
CA HIS A 104 -5.14 2.17 -15.79
C HIS A 104 -3.87 1.33 -16.03
N ALA A 105 -3.39 0.62 -15.00
CA ALA A 105 -2.30 -0.34 -15.16
C ALA A 105 -2.69 -1.50 -16.11
N VAL A 106 -3.91 -2.05 -15.98
CA VAL A 106 -4.42 -3.10 -16.88
C VAL A 106 -4.61 -2.57 -18.30
N GLN A 107 -5.06 -1.34 -18.48
CA GLN A 107 -5.17 -0.71 -19.80
C GLN A 107 -3.79 -0.53 -20.46
N LEU A 108 -2.80 -0.05 -19.71
CA LEU A 108 -1.41 0.06 -20.19
C LEU A 108 -0.85 -1.32 -20.58
N TYR A 109 -1.06 -2.33 -19.72
CA TYR A 109 -0.65 -3.71 -19.99
C TYR A 109 -1.23 -4.22 -21.32
N ASN A 110 -2.54 -4.09 -21.52
CA ASN A 110 -3.22 -4.56 -22.73
C ASN A 110 -2.75 -3.82 -24.00
N LYS A 111 -2.56 -2.49 -23.90
CA LYS A 111 -2.07 -1.68 -25.00
C LYS A 111 -0.64 -2.06 -25.38
N ALA A 112 0.24 -2.16 -24.40
CA ALA A 112 1.63 -2.52 -24.61
C ALA A 112 1.77 -3.94 -25.22
N LYS A 113 0.96 -4.90 -24.72
CA LYS A 113 0.87 -6.26 -25.27
C LYS A 113 0.44 -6.26 -26.73
N THR A 114 -0.60 -5.49 -27.07
CA THR A 114 -1.09 -5.38 -28.44
C THR A 114 -0.03 -4.78 -29.39
N ASN A 115 0.76 -3.84 -28.91
CA ASN A 115 1.79 -3.16 -29.67
C ASN A 115 3.15 -3.89 -29.64
N GLY A 116 3.30 -4.94 -28.85
CA GLY A 116 4.55 -5.69 -28.68
C GLY A 116 5.64 -4.93 -27.91
N ASN A 117 5.25 -3.94 -27.10
CA ASN A 117 6.15 -3.12 -26.27
C ASN A 117 6.38 -3.80 -24.91
N ASN A 118 7.22 -4.82 -24.92
CA ASN A 118 7.39 -5.78 -23.82
C ASN A 118 7.74 -5.11 -22.47
N ARG A 119 8.59 -4.07 -22.47
CA ARG A 119 9.00 -3.39 -21.22
C ARG A 119 7.86 -2.62 -20.59
N TYR A 120 7.06 -1.89 -21.39
CA TYR A 120 5.84 -1.25 -20.87
C TYR A 120 4.84 -2.26 -20.33
N GLN A 121 4.66 -3.39 -21.04
CA GLN A 121 3.80 -4.48 -20.56
C GLN A 121 4.31 -5.06 -19.25
N GLY A 122 5.61 -5.27 -19.10
CA GLY A 122 6.23 -5.78 -17.87
C GLY A 122 6.05 -4.83 -16.69
N ILE A 123 6.28 -3.52 -16.86
CA ILE A 123 6.07 -2.52 -15.81
C ILE A 123 4.60 -2.51 -15.37
N ALA A 124 3.69 -2.44 -16.34
CA ALA A 124 2.25 -2.44 -16.05
C ALA A 124 1.79 -3.73 -15.32
N ALA A 125 2.40 -4.89 -15.67
CA ALA A 125 2.14 -6.15 -14.98
C ALA A 125 2.60 -6.13 -13.50
N VAL A 126 3.77 -5.54 -13.21
CA VAL A 126 4.24 -5.38 -11.81
C VAL A 126 3.29 -4.49 -11.01
N ILE A 127 2.88 -3.34 -11.58
CA ILE A 127 1.97 -2.41 -10.92
C ILE A 127 0.60 -3.06 -10.69
N ALA A 128 0.03 -3.73 -11.69
CA ALA A 128 -1.23 -4.45 -11.55
C ALA A 128 -1.13 -5.57 -10.49
N ALA A 129 -0.03 -6.33 -10.45
CA ALA A 129 0.18 -7.37 -9.46
C ALA A 129 0.20 -6.82 -8.03
N TRP A 130 0.86 -5.66 -7.80
CA TRP A 130 0.84 -5.00 -6.50
C TRP A 130 -0.58 -4.66 -6.04
N HIS A 131 -1.41 -4.09 -6.91
CA HIS A 131 -2.80 -3.77 -6.59
C HIS A 131 -3.64 -5.01 -6.30
N TRP A 132 -3.47 -6.09 -7.08
CA TRP A 132 -4.18 -7.34 -6.86
C TRP A 132 -3.84 -7.96 -5.51
N PHE A 133 -2.57 -7.95 -5.11
CA PHE A 133 -2.18 -8.40 -3.78
C PHE A 133 -2.84 -7.56 -2.69
N TYR A 134 -2.83 -6.24 -2.85
CA TYR A 134 -3.38 -5.32 -1.86
C TYR A 134 -4.88 -5.51 -1.65
N ILE A 135 -5.64 -5.66 -2.74
CA ILE A 135 -7.07 -5.98 -2.69
C ILE A 135 -7.30 -7.31 -1.96
N ALA A 136 -6.55 -8.35 -2.32
CA ALA A 136 -6.70 -9.67 -1.71
C ALA A 136 -6.29 -9.68 -0.22
N ASP A 137 -5.28 -8.87 0.15
CA ASP A 137 -4.81 -8.75 1.53
C ASP A 137 -5.88 -8.19 2.47
N VAL A 138 -6.69 -7.23 2.00
CA VAL A 138 -7.68 -6.57 2.85
C VAL A 138 -9.09 -7.12 2.72
N TYR A 139 -9.50 -7.60 1.52
CA TYR A 139 -10.87 -8.07 1.26
C TYR A 139 -11.02 -9.58 1.19
N ASP A 140 -9.92 -10.34 1.05
CA ASP A 140 -9.91 -11.80 0.92
C ASP A 140 -10.47 -12.31 -0.42
N GLN A 141 -11.69 -11.92 -0.77
CA GLN A 141 -12.37 -12.28 -2.02
C GLN A 141 -12.78 -11.00 -2.75
N ALA A 142 -12.58 -10.96 -4.06
CA ALA A 142 -12.92 -9.78 -4.87
C ALA A 142 -13.06 -10.16 -6.36
N PRO A 143 -13.71 -9.34 -7.19
CA PRO A 143 -13.78 -9.57 -8.63
C PRO A 143 -12.39 -9.64 -9.26
N LEU A 144 -12.18 -10.61 -10.17
CA LEU A 144 -10.92 -10.79 -10.88
C LEU A 144 -11.12 -10.86 -12.40
N ASP A 145 -11.57 -12.00 -12.92
CA ASP A 145 -11.58 -12.28 -14.36
C ASP A 145 -12.54 -11.36 -15.15
N GLU A 146 -13.66 -11.04 -14.57
CA GLU A 146 -14.69 -10.16 -15.16
C GLU A 146 -14.55 -8.69 -14.76
N ALA A 147 -13.59 -8.39 -13.88
CA ALA A 147 -13.37 -7.04 -13.39
C ALA A 147 -12.91 -6.11 -14.51
N MET A 148 -13.33 -4.84 -14.45
CA MET A 148 -12.93 -3.75 -15.37
C MET A 148 -13.32 -3.98 -16.85
N GLN A 149 -14.21 -4.93 -17.14
CA GLN A 149 -14.71 -5.20 -18.49
C GLN A 149 -16.00 -4.42 -18.84
N GLY A 150 -16.41 -3.50 -17.98
CA GLY A 150 -17.40 -2.47 -18.26
C GLY A 150 -18.76 -3.03 -18.72
N GLY A 151 -19.13 -2.73 -19.98
CA GLY A 151 -20.44 -3.07 -20.52
C GLY A 151 -20.73 -4.57 -20.70
N ASP A 152 -19.70 -5.43 -20.64
CA ASP A 152 -19.86 -6.87 -20.80
C ASP A 152 -20.23 -7.54 -19.47
N PHE A 153 -19.69 -7.02 -18.35
CA PHE A 153 -19.90 -7.54 -17.00
C PHE A 153 -20.19 -6.43 -16.00
N PHE A 154 -21.48 -6.13 -15.77
CA PHE A 154 -21.89 -5.13 -14.76
C PHE A 154 -21.84 -5.65 -13.32
N THR A 155 -21.89 -6.96 -13.14
CA THR A 155 -21.90 -7.65 -11.85
C THR A 155 -20.90 -8.79 -11.88
N PRO A 156 -19.60 -8.48 -11.87
CA PRO A 156 -18.56 -9.48 -12.02
C PRO A 156 -18.57 -10.49 -10.87
N ASP A 157 -18.27 -11.74 -11.18
CA ASP A 157 -18.07 -12.81 -10.22
C ASP A 157 -16.84 -12.56 -9.35
N VAL A 158 -16.84 -13.12 -8.14
CA VAL A 158 -15.74 -13.00 -7.18
C VAL A 158 -14.81 -14.20 -7.23
N ALA A 159 -13.52 -13.91 -7.18
CA ALA A 159 -12.46 -14.90 -7.02
C ALA A 159 -12.03 -15.00 -5.55
N SER A 160 -11.50 -16.14 -5.17
CA SER A 160 -10.85 -16.35 -3.88
C SER A 160 -9.50 -15.64 -3.81
N GLN A 161 -9.01 -15.41 -2.59
CA GLN A 161 -7.66 -14.86 -2.38
C GLN A 161 -6.59 -15.69 -3.08
N GLU A 162 -6.69 -17.04 -3.06
CA GLU A 162 -5.73 -17.93 -3.71
C GLU A 162 -5.69 -17.71 -5.23
N GLU A 163 -6.84 -17.54 -5.87
CA GLU A 163 -6.94 -17.25 -7.31
C GLU A 163 -6.36 -15.88 -7.64
N ILE A 164 -6.68 -14.84 -6.85
CA ILE A 164 -6.13 -13.48 -7.02
C ILE A 164 -4.60 -13.52 -6.85
N TYR A 165 -4.10 -14.21 -5.84
CA TYR A 165 -2.65 -14.34 -5.61
C TYR A 165 -1.95 -15.13 -6.74
N ALA A 166 -2.59 -16.17 -7.25
CA ALA A 166 -2.05 -16.91 -8.38
C ALA A 166 -1.96 -16.02 -9.63
N HIS A 167 -3.00 -15.25 -9.91
CA HIS A 167 -3.02 -14.27 -11.01
C HIS A 167 -1.90 -13.22 -10.84
N ALA A 168 -1.80 -12.58 -9.69
CA ALA A 168 -0.80 -11.56 -9.43
C ALA A 168 0.64 -12.10 -9.52
N ASN A 169 0.90 -13.31 -8.98
CA ASN A 169 2.20 -13.95 -9.14
C ASN A 169 2.48 -14.31 -10.62
N GLY A 170 1.46 -14.69 -11.38
CA GLY A 170 1.58 -14.92 -12.83
C GLY A 170 1.99 -13.67 -13.58
N LEU A 171 1.43 -12.51 -13.24
CA LEU A 171 1.82 -11.21 -13.79
C LEU A 171 3.28 -10.86 -13.48
N LEU A 172 3.76 -11.14 -12.26
CA LEU A 172 5.17 -10.92 -11.89
C LEU A 172 6.12 -11.86 -12.66
N ASP A 173 5.75 -13.13 -12.85
CA ASP A 173 6.53 -14.09 -13.65
C ASP A 173 6.59 -13.68 -15.12
N GLU A 174 5.46 -13.22 -15.66
CA GLU A 174 5.41 -12.66 -17.01
C GLU A 174 6.28 -11.40 -17.14
N ALA A 175 6.21 -10.48 -16.19
CA ALA A 175 7.02 -9.26 -16.16
C ALA A 175 8.52 -9.58 -16.19
N ILE A 176 8.98 -10.48 -15.32
CA ILE A 176 10.39 -10.94 -15.29
C ILE A 176 10.83 -11.48 -16.66
N THR A 177 9.97 -12.23 -17.32
CA THR A 177 10.23 -12.77 -18.66
C THR A 177 10.29 -11.66 -19.71
N LEU A 178 9.34 -10.71 -19.66
CA LEU A 178 9.24 -9.60 -20.60
C LEU A 178 10.44 -8.64 -20.49
N PHE A 179 10.97 -8.39 -19.29
CA PHE A 179 12.16 -7.56 -19.10
C PHE A 179 13.44 -8.15 -19.74
N GLN A 180 13.47 -9.45 -19.96
CA GLN A 180 14.58 -10.15 -20.64
C GLN A 180 14.35 -10.38 -22.13
N ALA A 181 13.10 -10.27 -22.59
CA ALA A 181 12.75 -10.51 -23.98
C ALA A 181 13.19 -9.37 -24.90
N SER A 182 13.42 -9.67 -26.18
CA SER A 182 13.60 -8.66 -27.19
C SER A 182 12.28 -7.92 -27.45
N GLU A 183 12.33 -6.62 -27.68
CA GLU A 183 11.15 -5.85 -28.08
C GLU A 183 10.66 -6.30 -29.46
N ALA A 184 9.36 -6.57 -29.56
CA ALA A 184 8.68 -6.78 -30.84
C ALA A 184 8.08 -5.46 -31.38
N GLY A 185 7.76 -4.53 -30.48
CA GLY A 185 7.29 -3.18 -30.78
C GLY A 185 8.41 -2.18 -30.98
N THR A 186 8.06 -0.90 -31.00
CA THR A 186 8.97 0.21 -31.33
C THR A 186 9.28 1.13 -30.15
N ARG A 187 8.71 0.87 -28.97
CA ARG A 187 8.84 1.73 -27.78
C ARG A 187 9.43 0.98 -26.60
N VAL A 188 10.35 1.64 -25.93
CA VAL A 188 10.99 1.17 -24.69
C VAL A 188 10.94 2.30 -23.67
N PRO A 189 10.54 2.06 -22.42
CA PRO A 189 10.59 3.06 -21.37
C PRO A 189 11.99 3.60 -21.16
N THR A 190 12.07 4.89 -20.84
CA THR A 190 13.30 5.61 -20.55
C THR A 190 13.12 6.44 -19.27
N ALA A 191 14.16 7.04 -18.77
CA ALA A 191 14.09 7.93 -17.59
C ALA A 191 13.18 9.17 -17.79
N THR A 192 12.64 9.40 -18.97
CA THR A 192 11.69 10.50 -19.23
C THR A 192 10.23 10.10 -19.10
N ASP A 193 9.94 8.82 -18.95
CA ASP A 193 8.59 8.26 -18.87
C ASP A 193 8.43 7.15 -17.81
N ASP A 194 9.54 6.59 -17.31
CA ASP A 194 9.61 5.74 -16.12
C ASP A 194 10.27 6.55 -14.99
N TYR A 195 9.46 7.19 -14.16
CA TYR A 195 9.94 8.02 -13.05
C TYR A 195 10.30 7.21 -11.79
N MET A 196 9.82 5.97 -11.69
CA MET A 196 10.11 5.08 -10.56
C MET A 196 11.53 4.49 -10.64
N MET A 197 11.89 3.92 -11.78
CA MET A 197 13.15 3.17 -11.95
C MET A 197 14.04 3.72 -13.08
N GLY A 198 13.60 4.76 -13.80
CA GLY A 198 14.40 5.42 -14.82
C GLY A 198 14.67 4.59 -16.10
N GLY A 199 13.84 3.63 -16.41
CA GLY A 199 14.02 2.69 -17.51
C GLY A 199 15.01 1.56 -17.20
N ASP A 200 15.30 1.32 -15.93
CA ASP A 200 16.19 0.24 -15.47
C ASP A 200 15.38 -1.06 -15.23
N PHE A 201 15.39 -1.95 -16.20
CA PHE A 201 14.62 -3.19 -16.13
C PHE A 201 15.22 -4.25 -15.20
N ASP A 202 16.50 -4.13 -14.83
CA ASP A 202 17.10 -4.96 -13.79
C ASP A 202 16.52 -4.59 -12.42
N LYS A 203 16.29 -3.30 -12.15
CA LYS A 203 15.60 -2.84 -10.94
C LYS A 203 14.14 -3.30 -10.90
N TRP A 204 13.41 -3.18 -12.02
CA TRP A 204 12.04 -3.72 -12.14
C TRP A 204 11.99 -5.24 -11.91
N THR A 205 12.97 -5.98 -12.44
CA THR A 205 13.09 -7.42 -12.19
C THR A 205 13.32 -7.73 -10.71
N LYS A 206 14.23 -7.00 -10.06
CA LYS A 206 14.50 -7.14 -8.62
C LYS A 206 13.27 -6.79 -7.78
N LEU A 207 12.52 -5.75 -8.13
CA LEU A 207 11.26 -5.41 -7.47
C LEU A 207 10.24 -6.54 -7.61
N ALA A 208 10.05 -7.10 -8.80
CA ALA A 208 9.12 -8.21 -9.03
C ALA A 208 9.47 -9.42 -8.13
N TYR A 209 10.73 -9.79 -8.03
CA TYR A 209 11.17 -10.85 -7.10
C TYR A 209 10.96 -10.47 -5.63
N SER A 210 11.19 -9.23 -5.25
CA SER A 210 11.00 -8.76 -3.88
C SER A 210 9.52 -8.76 -3.48
N LEU A 211 8.62 -8.37 -4.39
CA LEU A 211 7.16 -8.48 -4.19
C LEU A 211 6.71 -9.94 -4.05
N LYS A 212 7.25 -10.86 -4.85
CA LYS A 212 6.99 -12.30 -4.68
C LYS A 212 7.45 -12.81 -3.31
N ALA A 213 8.57 -12.31 -2.80
CA ALA A 213 9.04 -12.66 -1.46
C ALA A 213 8.13 -12.11 -0.36
N ARG A 214 7.65 -10.85 -0.48
CA ARG A 214 6.67 -10.24 0.43
C ARG A 214 5.41 -11.13 0.50
N GLN A 215 4.88 -11.56 -0.64
CA GLN A 215 3.69 -12.40 -0.69
C GLN A 215 3.92 -13.82 -0.15
N ALA A 216 5.07 -14.43 -0.41
CA ALA A 216 5.41 -15.71 0.19
C ALA A 216 5.47 -15.60 1.73
N MET A 217 6.02 -14.51 2.26
CA MET A 217 6.04 -14.24 3.71
C MET A 217 4.62 -14.02 4.25
N ARG A 218 3.74 -13.33 3.53
CA ARG A 218 2.33 -13.14 3.90
C ARG A 218 1.63 -14.48 4.16
N LEU A 219 1.94 -15.50 3.39
CA LEU A 219 1.28 -16.79 3.42
C LEU A 219 1.85 -17.82 4.41
N ILE A 220 2.81 -17.45 5.27
CA ILE A 220 3.49 -18.43 6.17
C ILE A 220 2.56 -19.16 7.12
N TYR A 221 1.41 -18.56 7.48
CA TYR A 221 0.41 -19.15 8.35
C TYR A 221 -0.89 -19.50 7.61
N ALA A 222 -0.97 -19.30 6.29
CA ALA A 222 -2.15 -19.61 5.50
C ALA A 222 -2.46 -21.10 5.50
N THR A 223 -3.73 -21.46 5.41
CA THR A 223 -4.17 -22.87 5.36
C THR A 223 -3.53 -23.60 4.18
N GLY A 224 -3.03 -24.81 4.43
CA GLY A 224 -2.36 -25.63 3.41
C GLY A 224 -0.92 -25.21 3.09
N LYS A 225 -0.39 -24.15 3.69
CA LYS A 225 1.00 -23.74 3.57
C LYS A 225 1.81 -24.19 4.79
N THR A 226 3.13 -24.27 4.65
CA THR A 226 4.02 -24.53 5.79
C THR A 226 5.03 -23.42 5.92
N LYS A 227 5.37 -23.04 7.14
CA LYS A 227 6.34 -21.97 7.42
C LYS A 227 7.67 -22.21 6.70
N THR A 228 8.18 -23.42 6.77
CA THR A 228 9.47 -23.77 6.14
C THR A 228 9.42 -23.63 4.63
N ALA A 229 8.38 -24.13 3.97
CA ALA A 229 8.25 -24.02 2.52
C ALA A 229 8.11 -22.55 2.07
N GLN A 230 7.35 -21.75 2.81
CA GLN A 230 7.22 -20.32 2.49
C GLN A 230 8.54 -19.57 2.75
N ALA A 231 9.26 -19.88 3.85
CA ALA A 231 10.58 -19.31 4.11
C ALA A 231 11.60 -19.67 3.01
N ASP A 232 11.55 -20.92 2.49
CA ASP A 232 12.39 -21.32 1.35
C ASP A 232 12.06 -20.51 0.08
N LEU A 233 10.77 -20.25 -0.19
CA LEU A 233 10.35 -19.39 -1.30
C LEU A 233 10.84 -17.96 -1.13
N VAL A 234 10.68 -17.36 0.06
CA VAL A 234 11.20 -16.03 0.37
C VAL A 234 12.68 -15.92 0.07
N LEU A 235 13.49 -16.85 0.59
CA LEU A 235 14.93 -16.83 0.37
C LEU A 235 15.30 -17.05 -1.11
N SER A 236 14.55 -17.91 -1.81
CA SER A 236 14.75 -18.15 -3.24
C SER A 236 14.45 -16.90 -4.08
N TYR A 237 13.35 -16.21 -3.80
CA TYR A 237 13.00 -14.98 -4.51
C TYR A 237 14.00 -13.86 -4.19
N LEU A 238 14.35 -13.66 -2.92
CA LEU A 238 15.30 -12.61 -2.51
C LEU A 238 16.74 -12.85 -2.99
N ALA A 239 17.06 -14.04 -3.48
CA ALA A 239 18.33 -14.27 -4.19
C ALA A 239 18.43 -13.46 -5.49
N ASN A 240 17.30 -13.04 -6.06
CA ASN A 240 17.19 -12.22 -7.27
C ASN A 240 16.47 -10.88 -6.99
N GLY A 241 16.13 -10.58 -5.73
CA GLY A 241 15.48 -9.35 -5.31
C GLY A 241 16.45 -8.17 -5.18
N MET A 242 15.97 -7.09 -4.56
CA MET A 242 16.77 -5.88 -4.31
C MET A 242 18.07 -6.19 -3.57
N THR A 243 19.14 -5.49 -3.92
CA THR A 243 20.50 -5.72 -3.42
C THR A 243 21.09 -4.54 -2.66
N SER A 244 20.55 -3.35 -2.81
CA SER A 244 20.98 -2.12 -2.13
C SER A 244 19.89 -1.06 -2.15
N ASN A 245 20.10 0.06 -1.46
CA ASN A 245 19.22 1.23 -1.51
C ASN A 245 19.13 1.87 -2.91
N ASP A 246 20.02 1.54 -3.85
CA ASP A 246 19.90 1.98 -5.24
C ASP A 246 18.75 1.28 -5.99
N ASP A 247 18.24 0.16 -5.47
CA ASP A 247 17.15 -0.62 -6.06
C ASP A 247 15.76 -0.23 -5.50
N VAL A 248 15.68 0.76 -4.61
CA VAL A 248 14.43 1.21 -3.99
C VAL A 248 13.42 1.65 -5.04
N CYS A 249 12.16 1.20 -4.87
CA CYS A 249 11.05 1.65 -5.69
C CYS A 249 10.33 2.80 -4.99
N GLU A 250 10.45 3.99 -5.54
CA GLU A 250 9.89 5.20 -4.97
C GLU A 250 9.54 6.23 -6.04
N TRP A 251 8.48 7.01 -5.81
CA TRP A 251 8.15 8.18 -6.60
C TRP A 251 8.78 9.42 -5.98
N LYS A 252 9.60 10.14 -6.76
CA LYS A 252 10.30 11.34 -6.28
C LYS A 252 9.48 12.60 -6.58
N HIS A 253 9.22 13.36 -5.54
CA HIS A 253 8.52 14.64 -5.63
C HIS A 253 9.45 15.80 -5.94
N LEU A 254 8.87 16.88 -6.46
CA LEU A 254 9.57 18.13 -6.76
C LEU A 254 9.41 19.13 -5.61
N ASP A 255 10.34 20.08 -5.49
CA ASP A 255 10.25 21.16 -4.49
C ASP A 255 9.32 22.28 -4.96
N ASP A 256 8.09 21.93 -5.33
CA ASP A 256 7.00 22.87 -5.59
C ASP A 256 5.70 22.34 -4.98
N LEU A 257 4.67 23.21 -4.88
CA LEU A 257 3.44 22.85 -4.17
C LEU A 257 2.52 21.93 -4.97
N ASP A 258 2.57 22.01 -6.30
CA ASP A 258 1.71 21.22 -7.17
C ASP A 258 2.20 19.75 -7.27
N ASN A 259 3.48 19.54 -6.95
CA ASN A 259 4.14 18.23 -7.00
C ASN A 259 4.75 17.80 -5.65
N ALA A 260 4.38 18.44 -4.56
CA ALA A 260 4.86 18.09 -3.23
C ALA A 260 4.31 16.74 -2.78
N SER A 261 5.06 16.06 -1.91
CA SER A 261 4.63 14.81 -1.31
C SER A 261 3.29 14.98 -0.60
N TRP A 262 2.49 13.93 -0.65
CA TRP A 262 1.18 13.94 0.00
C TRP A 262 1.31 14.14 1.52
N PHE A 263 2.31 13.53 2.15
CA PHE A 263 2.60 13.71 3.58
C PHE A 263 2.91 15.16 3.93
N TYR A 264 3.72 15.87 3.12
CA TYR A 264 3.98 17.29 3.30
C TYR A 264 2.70 18.11 3.17
N ASN A 265 1.89 17.86 2.17
CA ASN A 265 0.64 18.57 1.94
C ASN A 265 -0.33 18.36 3.10
N ASP A 266 -0.55 17.12 3.52
CA ASP A 266 -1.41 16.79 4.64
C ASP A 266 -0.90 17.43 5.95
N TRP A 267 0.39 17.31 6.24
CA TRP A 267 0.98 17.84 7.47
C TRP A 267 0.99 19.38 7.53
N VAL A 268 1.33 20.06 6.41
CA VAL A 268 1.51 21.52 6.36
C VAL A 268 0.19 22.24 6.07
N TYR A 269 -0.56 21.78 5.07
CA TYR A 269 -1.75 22.48 4.60
C TYR A 269 -2.99 22.20 5.41
N ASP A 270 -3.26 20.94 5.68
CA ASP A 270 -4.52 20.56 6.31
C ASP A 270 -4.48 20.80 7.82
N TYR A 271 -3.30 20.72 8.45
CA TYR A 271 -3.18 20.76 9.91
C TYR A 271 -2.11 21.69 10.46
N SER A 272 -1.49 22.53 9.63
CA SER A 272 -0.48 23.53 10.07
C SER A 272 0.68 22.93 10.87
N GLY A 273 1.08 21.70 10.58
CA GLY A 273 2.14 20.98 11.30
C GLY A 273 1.70 20.34 12.61
N GLU A 274 0.41 20.36 12.93
CA GLU A 274 -0.12 19.83 14.20
C GLU A 274 -1.03 18.60 14.01
N GLY A 275 -1.38 18.22 12.76
CA GLY A 275 -2.37 17.21 12.48
C GLY A 275 -1.94 15.80 12.84
N GLN A 276 -0.73 15.43 12.48
CA GLN A 276 -0.23 14.08 12.69
C GLN A 276 0.86 14.06 13.76
N THR A 277 0.76 13.13 14.69
CA THR A 277 1.63 13.05 15.86
C THR A 277 2.02 11.58 16.08
N PRO A 278 3.32 11.26 16.32
CA PRO A 278 3.73 9.89 16.59
C PRO A 278 3.09 9.36 17.87
N THR A 279 2.76 8.07 17.87
CA THR A 279 2.20 7.43 19.05
C THR A 279 3.26 7.20 20.13
N ASN A 280 2.81 7.07 21.37
CA ASN A 280 3.70 6.67 22.45
C ASN A 280 4.30 5.28 22.20
N TYR A 281 3.56 4.36 21.57
CA TYR A 281 4.04 3.02 21.29
C TYR A 281 5.29 3.06 20.40
N LEU A 282 5.24 3.79 19.28
CA LEU A 282 6.39 3.96 18.39
C LEU A 282 7.55 4.68 19.11
N VAL A 283 7.24 5.81 19.76
CA VAL A 283 8.27 6.64 20.43
C VAL A 283 8.93 5.88 21.56
N ASP A 284 8.19 5.16 22.40
CA ASP A 284 8.72 4.38 23.52
C ASP A 284 9.55 3.18 23.04
N MET A 285 9.13 2.52 21.95
CA MET A 285 9.93 1.48 21.31
C MET A 285 11.27 2.05 20.84
N MET A 286 11.28 3.15 20.11
CA MET A 286 12.50 3.81 19.67
C MET A 286 13.35 4.32 20.85
N ASN A 287 12.73 4.81 21.93
CA ASN A 287 13.41 5.20 23.17
C ASN A 287 14.09 4.01 23.82
N SER A 288 13.44 2.84 23.89
CA SER A 288 13.99 1.63 24.51
C SER A 288 15.26 1.12 23.83
N PHE A 289 15.36 1.33 22.53
CA PHE A 289 16.54 0.98 21.73
C PHE A 289 17.56 2.12 21.61
N ASN A 290 17.32 3.30 22.19
CA ASN A 290 18.11 4.52 21.94
C ASN A 290 18.28 4.80 20.43
N ASP A 291 17.20 4.66 19.67
CA ASP A 291 17.22 4.71 18.20
C ASP A 291 17.57 6.12 17.69
N PRO A 292 18.65 6.29 16.91
CA PRO A 292 19.07 7.60 16.43
C PRO A 292 18.09 8.24 15.43
N ARG A 293 17.25 7.46 14.76
CA ARG A 293 16.23 7.97 13.83
C ARG A 293 15.26 8.94 14.49
N ARG A 294 15.07 8.85 15.83
CA ARG A 294 14.25 9.81 16.59
C ARG A 294 14.68 11.27 16.38
N TYR A 295 16.00 11.51 16.29
CA TYR A 295 16.55 12.86 16.09
C TYR A 295 16.36 13.39 14.66
N ILE A 296 16.05 12.52 13.71
CA ILE A 296 15.74 12.89 12.34
C ILE A 296 14.20 13.12 12.21
N MET A 297 13.42 12.22 12.79
CA MET A 297 11.97 12.19 12.60
C MET A 297 11.24 13.18 13.49
N PHE A 298 11.65 13.35 14.76
CA PHE A 298 10.85 14.01 15.79
C PHE A 298 11.56 15.20 16.42
N THR A 299 10.76 16.21 16.81
CA THR A 299 11.18 17.25 17.74
C THR A 299 11.22 16.67 19.16
N PHE A 300 11.99 17.27 20.05
CA PHE A 300 11.78 17.03 21.47
C PHE A 300 10.37 17.44 21.89
N SER A 301 9.82 16.80 22.91
CA SER A 301 8.59 17.23 23.55
C SER A 301 8.79 18.57 24.24
N GLU A 302 7.78 19.44 24.25
CA GLU A 302 7.82 20.65 25.07
C GLU A 302 7.69 20.36 26.58
N GLU A 303 7.22 19.15 26.96
CA GLU A 303 7.15 18.69 28.34
C GLU A 303 8.50 18.16 28.86
N ASP A 304 9.31 17.60 27.95
CA ASP A 304 10.69 17.18 28.20
C ASP A 304 11.59 17.67 27.06
N PRO A 305 12.27 18.82 27.25
CA PRO A 305 13.14 19.39 26.23
C PRO A 305 14.36 18.54 25.85
N THR A 306 14.54 17.39 26.47
CA THR A 306 15.63 16.43 26.18
C THR A 306 15.14 15.07 25.77
N GLY A 307 13.81 14.86 25.78
CA GLY A 307 13.17 13.58 25.54
C GLY A 307 12.15 13.61 24.40
N PHE A 308 11.77 12.43 23.99
CA PHE A 308 10.72 12.21 23.01
C PHE A 308 9.52 11.55 23.70
N ILE A 309 8.33 12.13 23.51
CA ILE A 309 7.07 11.68 24.09
C ILE A 309 6.03 11.62 22.97
N GLY A 310 5.41 10.46 22.75
CA GLY A 310 4.31 10.30 21.82
C GLY A 310 2.94 10.58 22.46
N ILE A 311 1.88 10.46 21.68
CA ILE A 311 0.50 10.47 22.19
C ILE A 311 -0.03 9.06 22.37
N LYS A 312 -0.88 8.86 23.36
CA LYS A 312 -1.49 7.57 23.63
C LYS A 312 -2.67 7.34 22.68
N GLU A 313 -2.71 6.17 22.06
CA GLU A 313 -3.77 5.78 21.14
C GLU A 313 -5.15 5.83 21.83
N GLY A 314 -6.16 6.36 21.12
CA GLY A 314 -7.53 6.44 21.58
C GLY A 314 -7.76 7.33 22.81
N ALA A 315 -6.71 7.92 23.37
CA ALA A 315 -6.83 8.81 24.51
C ALA A 315 -7.30 10.21 24.08
N VAL A 316 -8.17 10.80 24.88
CA VAL A 316 -8.41 12.25 24.80
C VAL A 316 -7.12 12.95 25.20
N ILE A 317 -6.61 13.82 24.31
CA ILE A 317 -5.41 14.59 24.64
C ILE A 317 -5.72 15.51 25.81
N GLU A 318 -5.02 15.32 26.91
CA GLU A 318 -5.17 16.14 28.09
C GLU A 318 -4.80 17.60 27.76
N PRO A 319 -5.59 18.58 28.23
CA PRO A 319 -5.27 19.99 28.02
C PRO A 319 -3.87 20.33 28.54
N GLY A 320 -3.00 20.78 27.64
CA GLY A 320 -1.60 21.12 27.96
C GLY A 320 -0.60 20.02 27.68
N HIS A 321 -1.01 18.84 27.22
CA HIS A 321 -0.11 17.82 26.69
C HIS A 321 0.58 18.33 25.43
N LYS A 322 1.90 18.22 25.38
CA LYS A 322 2.73 18.73 24.30
C LYS A 322 3.74 17.68 23.83
N PRO A 323 3.26 16.69 23.10
CA PRO A 323 4.10 15.59 22.62
C PRO A 323 5.13 16.04 21.60
N SER A 324 6.03 15.16 21.28
CA SER A 324 6.90 15.28 20.12
C SER A 324 6.09 15.40 18.82
N ARG A 325 6.62 16.15 17.87
CA ARG A 325 6.04 16.34 16.53
C ARG A 325 7.02 15.85 15.49
N TYR A 326 6.54 15.59 14.28
CA TYR A 326 7.45 15.39 13.16
C TYR A 326 8.26 16.65 12.88
N GLN A 327 9.56 16.49 12.59
CA GLN A 327 10.40 17.62 12.25
C GLN A 327 10.09 18.15 10.84
N SER A 328 10.09 19.47 10.68
CA SER A 328 9.96 20.10 9.36
C SER A 328 11.11 19.79 8.39
N SER A 329 12.26 19.34 8.91
CA SER A 329 13.38 18.84 8.11
C SER A 329 13.15 17.40 7.63
N PHE A 330 12.25 16.66 8.26
CA PHE A 330 11.85 15.32 7.86
C PHE A 330 10.66 15.36 6.90
N VAL A 331 9.63 16.13 7.24
CA VAL A 331 8.44 16.30 6.40
C VAL A 331 8.69 17.40 5.37
N VAL A 332 9.34 17.04 4.28
CA VAL A 332 9.69 17.96 3.19
C VAL A 332 8.87 17.67 1.94
N LYS A 333 8.70 18.68 1.06
CA LYS A 333 7.95 18.52 -0.20
C LYS A 333 8.51 17.40 -1.09
N THR A 334 9.82 17.22 -1.05
CA THR A 334 10.51 16.22 -1.87
C THR A 334 10.59 14.84 -1.24
N TYR A 335 9.89 14.61 -0.10
CA TYR A 335 9.89 13.28 0.50
C TYR A 335 9.25 12.28 -0.46
N PRO A 336 9.95 11.14 -0.79
CA PRO A 336 9.45 10.23 -1.81
C PRO A 336 8.29 9.38 -1.28
N ASP A 337 7.37 9.04 -2.18
CA ASP A 337 6.37 8.01 -1.93
C ASP A 337 6.99 6.64 -2.17
N GLN A 338 7.09 5.84 -1.11
CA GLN A 338 7.78 4.55 -1.11
C GLN A 338 6.82 3.42 -1.48
N ILE A 339 7.24 2.53 -2.37
CA ILE A 339 6.53 1.31 -2.74
C ILE A 339 7.15 0.09 -2.06
N MET A 340 8.45 0.02 -2.06
CA MET A 340 9.21 -1.00 -1.37
C MET A 340 10.66 -0.55 -1.16
N LEU A 341 11.14 -0.68 0.06
CA LEU A 341 12.51 -0.38 0.44
C LEU A 341 13.38 -1.64 0.45
N TYR A 342 14.68 -1.46 0.22
CA TYR A 342 15.64 -2.55 0.36
C TYR A 342 15.70 -3.08 1.81
N SER A 343 15.55 -2.21 2.80
CA SER A 343 15.48 -2.60 4.21
C SER A 343 14.41 -3.66 4.47
N GLU A 344 13.22 -3.53 3.87
CA GLU A 344 12.16 -4.53 4.01
C GLU A 344 12.59 -5.89 3.50
N THR A 345 13.28 -5.96 2.36
CA THR A 345 13.76 -7.25 1.82
C THR A 345 14.70 -7.96 2.78
N GLN A 346 15.51 -7.21 3.53
CA GLN A 346 16.41 -7.77 4.53
C GLN A 346 15.66 -8.23 5.79
N PHE A 347 14.60 -7.54 6.21
CA PHE A 347 13.73 -8.01 7.31
C PHE A 347 12.97 -9.27 6.91
N LEU A 348 12.43 -9.36 5.69
CA LEU A 348 11.80 -10.58 5.17
C LEU A 348 12.80 -11.75 5.15
N LYS A 349 14.03 -11.50 4.77
CA LYS A 349 15.10 -12.48 4.77
C LYS A 349 15.48 -12.92 6.21
N ALA A 350 15.52 -11.98 7.14
CA ALA A 350 15.78 -12.26 8.55
C ALA A 350 14.68 -13.16 9.14
N GLU A 351 13.42 -12.83 8.89
CA GLU A 351 12.30 -13.62 9.35
C GLU A 351 12.32 -15.03 8.74
N ALA A 352 12.58 -15.16 7.44
CA ALA A 352 12.71 -16.45 6.78
C ALA A 352 13.82 -17.33 7.40
N TYR A 353 14.99 -16.75 7.73
CA TYR A 353 16.03 -17.47 8.43
C TYR A 353 15.63 -17.86 9.86
N ALA A 354 14.95 -16.99 10.59
CA ALA A 354 14.47 -17.29 11.94
C ALA A 354 13.46 -18.45 11.94
N LEU A 355 12.50 -18.47 10.99
CA LEU A 355 11.54 -19.57 10.79
C LEU A 355 12.21 -20.92 10.47
N LYS A 356 13.45 -20.89 9.99
CA LYS A 356 14.29 -22.07 9.72
C LYS A 356 15.26 -22.40 10.86
N GLY A 357 15.23 -21.67 11.98
CA GLY A 357 16.15 -21.83 13.11
C GLY A 357 17.59 -21.40 12.80
N GLN A 358 17.81 -20.61 11.74
CA GLN A 358 19.13 -20.13 11.32
C GLN A 358 19.47 -18.77 11.97
N TRP A 359 19.57 -18.76 13.29
CA TRP A 359 19.64 -17.55 14.12
C TRP A 359 20.74 -16.57 13.73
N ALA A 360 21.95 -17.06 13.43
CA ALA A 360 23.08 -16.20 13.02
C ALA A 360 22.81 -15.51 11.66
N ASN A 361 22.20 -16.22 10.72
CA ASN A 361 21.79 -15.65 9.43
C ASN A 361 20.65 -14.65 9.62
N ALA A 362 19.71 -14.94 10.51
CA ALA A 362 18.60 -14.04 10.85
C ALA A 362 19.12 -12.73 11.47
N GLU A 363 20.07 -12.79 12.40
CA GLU A 363 20.71 -11.60 12.98
C GLU A 363 21.44 -10.77 11.92
N THR A 364 22.21 -11.43 11.08
CA THR A 364 22.94 -10.75 10.00
C THR A 364 21.98 -10.00 9.06
N ALA A 365 20.92 -10.66 8.62
CA ALA A 365 19.93 -10.06 7.74
C ALA A 365 19.14 -8.93 8.43
N MET A 366 18.72 -9.10 9.69
CA MET A 366 18.05 -8.06 10.46
C MET A 366 18.92 -6.81 10.59
N LYS A 367 20.19 -6.99 10.97
CA LYS A 367 21.16 -5.87 11.09
C LYS A 367 21.41 -5.21 9.73
N ALA A 368 21.40 -5.96 8.63
CA ALA A 368 21.48 -5.39 7.29
C ALA A 368 20.23 -4.54 6.95
N GLY A 369 19.04 -4.99 7.35
CA GLY A 369 17.81 -4.21 7.20
C GLY A 369 17.83 -2.91 7.99
N ILE A 370 18.26 -2.96 9.26
CA ILE A 370 18.43 -1.77 10.11
C ILE A 370 19.44 -0.80 9.47
N THR A 371 20.59 -1.32 9.01
CA THR A 371 21.62 -0.51 8.36
C THR A 371 21.06 0.19 7.11
N ALA A 372 20.39 -0.57 6.24
CA ALA A 372 19.85 -0.05 5.01
C ALA A 372 18.83 1.08 5.25
N ASP A 373 17.94 0.91 6.22
CA ASP A 373 16.97 1.94 6.59
C ASP A 373 17.64 3.19 7.18
N MET A 374 18.56 3.02 8.13
CA MET A 374 19.27 4.13 8.74
C MET A 374 20.13 4.90 7.73
N GLU A 375 20.79 4.21 6.80
CA GLU A 375 21.53 4.86 5.70
C GLU A 375 20.60 5.62 4.76
N TYR A 376 19.44 5.04 4.43
CA TYR A 376 18.41 5.69 3.63
C TYR A 376 17.89 6.98 4.29
N MET A 377 17.72 6.97 5.60
CA MET A 377 17.32 8.14 6.39
C MET A 377 18.48 9.13 6.64
N GLY A 378 19.70 8.81 6.28
CA GLY A 378 20.87 9.67 6.47
C GLY A 378 21.45 9.68 7.90
N VAL A 379 21.23 8.62 8.68
CA VAL A 379 21.85 8.46 10.00
C VAL A 379 23.36 8.34 9.86
N PRO A 380 24.19 9.06 10.67
CA PRO A 380 25.64 8.95 10.61
C PRO A 380 26.15 7.54 10.90
N GLY A 381 27.12 7.05 10.13
CA GLY A 381 27.63 5.67 10.23
C GLY A 381 28.18 5.29 11.63
N ALA A 382 28.70 6.25 12.40
CA ALA A 382 29.12 6.02 13.79
C ALA A 382 27.92 5.70 14.71
N GLU A 383 26.78 6.35 14.50
CA GLU A 383 25.53 6.10 15.24
C GLU A 383 24.91 4.76 14.84
N ILE A 384 24.94 4.40 13.55
CA ILE A 384 24.52 3.08 13.06
C ILE A 384 25.36 2.00 13.76
N THR A 385 26.68 2.16 13.76
CA THR A 385 27.59 1.21 14.41
C THR A 385 27.30 1.05 15.90
N ALA A 386 27.08 2.15 16.62
CA ALA A 386 26.74 2.15 18.03
C ALA A 386 25.40 1.45 18.29
N TYR A 387 24.38 1.72 17.46
CA TYR A 387 23.08 1.09 17.54
C TYR A 387 23.17 -0.43 17.35
N LEU A 388 23.83 -0.88 16.31
CA LEU A 388 23.99 -2.31 15.99
C LEU A 388 24.80 -3.09 17.01
N GLY A 389 25.62 -2.40 17.82
CA GLY A 389 26.43 -2.98 18.90
C GLY A 389 25.63 -3.29 20.18
N GLN A 390 24.38 -2.91 20.28
CA GLN A 390 23.55 -3.12 21.46
C GLN A 390 23.22 -4.60 21.67
N SER A 391 23.27 -5.07 22.93
CA SER A 391 22.89 -6.44 23.30
C SER A 391 21.41 -6.73 23.07
N SER A 392 20.54 -5.71 23.09
CA SER A 392 19.14 -5.81 22.76
C SER A 392 18.84 -6.24 21.32
N LEU A 393 19.80 -6.12 20.42
CA LEU A 393 19.72 -6.56 19.02
C LEU A 393 20.38 -7.93 18.77
N THR A 394 20.76 -8.65 19.83
CA THR A 394 21.21 -10.05 19.70
C THR A 394 20.01 -10.94 19.41
N MET A 395 20.10 -11.75 18.34
CA MET A 395 18.99 -12.59 17.91
C MET A 395 18.66 -13.67 18.94
N PRO A 396 17.43 -13.71 19.45
CA PRO A 396 16.97 -14.82 20.30
C PRO A 396 16.96 -16.15 19.54
N THR A 397 17.12 -17.26 20.27
CA THR A 397 17.14 -18.61 19.69
C THR A 397 15.76 -19.33 19.78
N SER A 398 14.67 -18.58 19.94
CA SER A 398 13.31 -19.07 19.81
C SER A 398 12.58 -18.34 18.70
N GLU A 399 11.75 -19.04 17.95
CA GLU A 399 11.01 -18.49 16.79
C GLU A 399 10.19 -17.25 17.18
N GLU A 400 9.38 -17.33 18.25
CA GLU A 400 8.51 -16.23 18.66
C GLU A 400 9.32 -14.99 19.09
N ALA A 401 10.37 -15.14 19.90
CA ALA A 401 11.17 -14.00 20.34
C ALA A 401 12.00 -13.40 19.18
N ALA A 402 12.48 -14.24 18.26
CA ALA A 402 13.18 -13.77 17.06
C ALA A 402 12.22 -13.00 16.14
N GLN A 403 11.01 -13.52 15.93
CA GLN A 403 9.99 -12.83 15.14
C GLN A 403 9.58 -11.49 15.78
N GLU A 404 9.39 -11.46 17.11
CA GLU A 404 9.10 -10.22 17.85
C GLU A 404 10.19 -9.15 17.64
N LEU A 405 11.47 -9.53 17.76
CA LEU A 405 12.58 -8.60 17.55
C LEU A 405 12.67 -8.12 16.09
N ILE A 406 12.60 -9.03 15.13
CA ILE A 406 12.71 -8.70 13.70
C ILE A 406 11.57 -7.78 13.28
N ILE A 407 10.31 -8.13 13.62
CA ILE A 407 9.14 -7.33 13.26
C ILE A 407 9.14 -6.00 14.00
N GLY A 408 9.60 -5.93 15.25
CA GLY A 408 9.77 -4.67 15.95
C GLY A 408 10.75 -3.72 15.25
N GLN A 409 11.87 -4.23 14.74
CA GLN A 409 12.81 -3.41 13.96
C GLN A 409 12.26 -3.05 12.57
N LYS A 410 11.55 -3.97 11.90
CA LYS A 410 10.84 -3.68 10.65
C LYS A 410 9.77 -2.61 10.85
N TYR A 411 9.01 -2.67 11.95
CA TYR A 411 7.99 -1.69 12.30
C TYR A 411 8.55 -0.27 12.39
N ILE A 412 9.72 -0.09 13.04
CA ILE A 412 10.38 1.23 13.09
C ILE A 412 10.83 1.68 11.69
N ALA A 413 11.25 0.76 10.83
CA ALA A 413 11.69 1.09 9.47
C ALA A 413 10.53 1.41 8.50
N ASN A 414 9.31 0.93 8.80
CA ASN A 414 8.13 1.09 7.94
C ASN A 414 7.44 2.45 8.12
N VAL A 415 8.17 3.56 8.05
CA VAL A 415 7.63 4.93 8.28
C VAL A 415 6.45 5.25 7.35
N TYR A 416 6.53 4.87 6.09
CA TYR A 416 5.49 5.09 5.08
C TYR A 416 4.72 3.83 4.71
N GLU A 417 5.29 2.67 4.96
CA GLU A 417 4.72 1.35 4.70
C GLU A 417 3.81 0.88 5.85
N THR A 418 3.00 1.78 6.39
CA THR A 418 2.19 1.52 7.59
C THR A 418 1.20 0.39 7.40
N MET A 419 0.72 0.14 6.18
CA MET A 419 -0.11 -1.02 5.88
C MET A 419 0.67 -2.33 5.97
N GLU A 420 1.95 -2.34 5.60
CA GLU A 420 2.79 -3.52 5.82
C GLU A 420 3.00 -3.80 7.31
N SER A 421 3.09 -2.76 8.15
CA SER A 421 3.10 -2.88 9.61
C SER A 421 1.78 -3.48 10.14
N TYR A 422 0.65 -3.03 9.63
CA TYR A 422 -0.67 -3.60 9.96
C TYR A 422 -0.78 -5.08 9.52
N PHE A 423 -0.33 -5.41 8.32
CA PHE A 423 -0.33 -6.80 7.84
C PHE A 423 0.63 -7.69 8.63
N ASP A 424 1.79 -7.21 9.02
CA ASP A 424 2.72 -7.94 9.88
C ASP A 424 2.11 -8.20 11.26
N PHE A 425 1.44 -7.20 11.84
CA PHE A 425 0.72 -7.36 13.10
C PHE A 425 -0.40 -8.41 12.99
N ILE A 426 -1.25 -8.34 11.96
CA ILE A 426 -2.31 -9.35 11.76
C ILE A 426 -1.70 -10.73 11.56
N ARG A 427 -0.65 -10.86 10.76
CA ARG A 427 -0.03 -12.12 10.42
C ARG A 427 0.72 -12.76 11.58
N THR A 428 1.47 -11.96 12.35
CA THR A 428 2.41 -12.45 13.35
C THR A 428 1.97 -12.21 14.78
N GLY A 429 1.17 -11.15 15.01
CA GLY A 429 0.88 -10.59 16.30
C GLY A 429 1.93 -9.62 16.83
N TYR A 430 2.91 -9.28 15.99
CA TYR A 430 3.98 -8.36 16.37
C TYR A 430 4.01 -7.13 15.45
N PRO A 431 4.41 -5.96 15.97
CA PRO A 431 4.71 -5.70 17.38
C PRO A 431 3.47 -5.90 18.26
N LYS A 432 3.64 -6.06 19.57
CA LYS A 432 2.52 -6.18 20.53
C LYS A 432 1.91 -4.80 20.78
N LEU A 433 1.05 -4.37 19.89
CA LEU A 433 0.40 -3.07 19.97
C LEU A 433 -0.53 -2.97 21.18
N ASP A 434 -0.59 -1.79 21.79
CA ASP A 434 -1.47 -1.51 22.93
C ASP A 434 -2.74 -0.82 22.43
N PHE A 435 -3.83 -1.57 22.33
CA PHE A 435 -5.13 -1.08 21.91
C PHE A 435 -6.13 -0.88 23.07
N GLU A 436 -5.65 -0.74 24.30
CA GLU A 436 -6.50 -0.67 25.50
C GLU A 436 -7.61 0.37 25.35
N TYR A 437 -7.29 1.54 24.77
CA TYR A 437 -8.27 2.62 24.59
C TYR A 437 -9.19 2.43 23.39
N ALA A 438 -8.69 1.87 22.31
CA ALA A 438 -9.49 1.60 21.14
C ALA A 438 -10.57 0.54 21.42
N ILE A 439 -10.22 -0.47 22.19
CA ILE A 439 -11.10 -1.56 22.58
C ILE A 439 -12.26 -1.07 23.48
N GLU A 440 -12.03 -0.07 24.32
CA GLU A 440 -13.07 0.42 25.26
C GLU A 440 -14.14 1.30 24.60
N ASN A 441 -13.87 1.89 23.43
CA ASN A 441 -14.62 3.06 23.00
C ASN A 441 -15.82 2.82 22.08
N VAL A 442 -15.77 2.03 21.02
CA VAL A 442 -16.85 2.08 20.03
C VAL A 442 -17.57 0.76 19.85
N TYR A 443 -16.86 -0.34 19.80
CA TYR A 443 -17.46 -1.64 19.49
C TYR A 443 -17.42 -2.62 20.66
N ASN A 444 -16.71 -2.32 21.73
CA ASN A 444 -16.56 -3.16 22.94
C ASN A 444 -16.30 -4.65 22.61
N THR A 445 -15.45 -4.86 21.60
CA THR A 445 -15.26 -6.18 20.99
C THR A 445 -14.04 -6.92 21.53
N ASN A 446 -13.20 -6.27 22.33
CA ASN A 446 -11.89 -6.79 22.79
C ASN A 446 -11.03 -7.36 21.65
N THR A 447 -11.14 -6.80 20.47
CA THR A 447 -10.42 -7.25 19.27
C THR A 447 -10.18 -6.09 18.31
N PHE A 448 -9.31 -6.26 17.35
CA PHE A 448 -8.98 -5.24 16.35
C PHE A 448 -9.44 -5.68 14.95
N PRO A 449 -9.53 -4.76 14.00
CA PRO A 449 -9.91 -5.06 12.63
C PRO A 449 -8.93 -6.05 11.99
N ARG A 450 -9.44 -7.15 11.43
CA ARG A 450 -8.66 -8.21 10.81
C ARG A 450 -8.76 -8.24 9.30
N ARG A 451 -9.70 -7.48 8.74
CA ARG A 451 -9.93 -7.26 7.32
C ARG A 451 -10.78 -6.01 7.13
N PHE A 452 -10.98 -5.61 5.89
CA PHE A 452 -11.82 -4.47 5.58
C PHE A 452 -13.24 -4.87 5.17
N PRO A 453 -14.24 -4.01 5.47
CA PRO A 453 -15.62 -4.22 5.01
C PRO A 453 -15.72 -4.03 3.50
N TYR A 454 -16.64 -4.75 2.86
CA TYR A 454 -16.99 -4.46 1.47
C TYR A 454 -17.71 -3.11 1.37
N PRO A 455 -17.51 -2.36 0.26
CA PRO A 455 -18.30 -1.15 0.00
C PRO A 455 -19.79 -1.45 -0.02
N ILE A 456 -20.61 -0.55 0.55
CA ILE A 456 -22.06 -0.73 0.59
C ILE A 456 -22.65 -0.83 -0.83
N ASP A 457 -22.15 -0.01 -1.72
CA ASP A 457 -22.58 -0.01 -3.13
C ASP A 457 -22.41 -1.37 -3.82
N GLU A 458 -21.31 -2.07 -3.50
CA GLU A 458 -21.06 -3.41 -4.03
C GLU A 458 -22.02 -4.45 -3.45
N LEU A 459 -22.29 -4.38 -2.14
CA LEU A 459 -23.26 -5.26 -1.49
C LEU A 459 -24.68 -5.06 -2.03
N GLU A 460 -25.01 -3.84 -2.46
CA GLU A 460 -26.33 -3.53 -3.01
C GLU A 460 -26.45 -3.83 -4.51
N LYS A 461 -25.36 -3.69 -5.26
CA LYS A 461 -25.39 -3.71 -6.73
C LYS A 461 -24.81 -4.98 -7.36
N ASN A 462 -23.84 -5.64 -6.68
CA ASN A 462 -23.24 -6.87 -7.19
C ASN A 462 -23.77 -8.10 -6.43
N PRO A 463 -24.59 -8.97 -7.05
CA PRO A 463 -25.14 -10.16 -6.40
C PRO A 463 -24.06 -11.14 -5.89
N ALA A 464 -22.88 -11.21 -6.52
CA ALA A 464 -21.79 -12.08 -6.09
C ALA A 464 -21.19 -11.59 -4.76
N ILE A 465 -20.98 -10.28 -4.60
CA ILE A 465 -20.56 -9.67 -3.33
C ILE A 465 -21.67 -9.74 -2.29
N ALA A 466 -22.92 -9.47 -2.69
CA ALA A 466 -24.08 -9.60 -1.81
C ALA A 466 -24.24 -11.02 -1.22
N ALA A 467 -23.93 -12.05 -2.01
CA ALA A 467 -23.98 -13.45 -1.56
C ALA A 467 -22.91 -13.78 -0.51
N LEU A 468 -21.75 -13.11 -0.54
CA LEU A 468 -20.74 -13.21 0.52
C LEU A 468 -21.21 -12.54 1.81
N GLY A 469 -22.03 -11.48 1.68
CA GLY A 469 -22.47 -10.64 2.78
C GLY A 469 -21.33 -9.79 3.35
N GLN A 470 -21.69 -8.89 4.28
CA GLN A 470 -20.69 -8.10 4.98
C GLN A 470 -20.00 -8.97 6.04
N PRO A 471 -18.69 -9.14 6.01
CA PRO A 471 -17.99 -9.89 7.03
C PRO A 471 -18.02 -9.15 8.38
N ASP A 472 -17.99 -9.88 9.47
CA ASP A 472 -17.62 -9.31 10.77
C ASP A 472 -16.10 -9.09 10.78
N TRP A 473 -15.66 -7.90 10.37
CA TRP A 473 -14.24 -7.58 10.16
C TRP A 473 -13.40 -7.59 11.43
N PHE A 474 -14.03 -7.65 12.61
CA PHE A 474 -13.33 -7.84 13.88
C PHE A 474 -13.11 -9.31 14.25
N LYS A 475 -13.93 -10.22 13.75
CA LYS A 475 -13.85 -11.67 14.07
C LYS A 475 -13.34 -12.51 12.91
N MET A 476 -13.61 -12.09 11.68
CA MET A 476 -13.26 -12.85 10.49
C MET A 476 -12.03 -12.26 9.81
N GLY A 477 -10.88 -12.91 10.00
CA GLY A 477 -9.69 -12.59 9.22
C GLY A 477 -9.77 -13.11 7.77
N THR A 478 -8.82 -12.68 6.98
CA THR A 478 -8.61 -13.17 5.60
C THR A 478 -8.05 -14.61 5.60
N SER A 479 -7.94 -15.20 4.41
CA SER A 479 -7.46 -16.58 4.23
C SER A 479 -6.01 -16.80 4.69
N TRP A 480 -5.19 -15.74 4.75
CA TRP A 480 -3.82 -15.81 5.25
C TRP A 480 -3.69 -15.51 6.75
N ASP A 481 -4.69 -14.87 7.39
CA ASP A 481 -4.68 -14.54 8.82
C ASP A 481 -5.14 -15.75 9.66
N LYS A 482 -4.24 -16.69 9.92
CA LYS A 482 -4.55 -17.95 10.62
C LYS A 482 -3.71 -18.23 11.86
N LYS A 483 -2.73 -17.37 12.21
CA LYS A 483 -1.96 -17.54 13.45
C LYS A 483 -2.82 -17.16 14.65
N SER A 484 -2.81 -18.00 15.69
CA SER A 484 -3.44 -17.71 16.99
C SER A 484 -2.41 -17.12 17.95
N PHE A 485 -2.82 -16.16 18.76
CA PHE A 485 -1.98 -15.53 19.79
C PHE A 485 -2.66 -15.59 21.14
N SER A 486 -1.89 -15.89 22.20
CA SER A 486 -2.41 -15.95 23.58
C SER A 486 -2.68 -14.56 24.17
N TRP A 487 -2.06 -13.52 23.63
CA TRP A 487 -2.19 -12.12 24.06
C TRP A 487 -3.13 -11.30 23.17
N ARG A 488 -3.57 -11.87 22.07
CA ARG A 488 -4.54 -11.29 21.14
C ARG A 488 -5.94 -11.67 21.62
N PRO A 489 -6.80 -10.70 21.93
CA PRO A 489 -8.16 -10.98 22.40
C PRO A 489 -8.99 -11.75 21.37
#